data_976d505847929081ec8f86dfd53149ca
#
_entry.id   976d505847929081ec8f86dfd53149ca
#
_cell.length_a   1.000
_cell.length_b   1.000
_cell.length_c   1.000
_cell.angle_alpha   90.00
_cell.angle_beta   90.00
_cell.angle_gamma   90.00
#
_symmetry.space_group_name_H-M   'P 1'
#
loop_
_entity.id
_entity.type
_entity.pdbx_description
1 polymer ?
#
loop_
_entity_poly.entity_id
_entity_poly.type
_entity_poly.pdbx_seq_one_letter_code
_entity_poly.pdbx_strand_id
1 'polypeptide(L)'
;MPSLTEWKVPPANQPRAGDYSFDLDRVLASVVGLHSIIPPDAFSADTLGTERAGNGVIIDDGLVLTIGYLITEAEAVWLHAGDGRVVEGHALGFDAVTGFGLVQALGRLDLDPLPIGSSAAAKVGDRVVMGGVGGRTRSVASQIVAKQ
;
A
#
# COMPACT_ATOMS: atom_id res chain seq x y z
N MET A 1 -2.82 -23.34 3.81
CA MET A 1 -2.73 -21.95 4.28
C MET A 1 -4.08 -21.29 4.11
N PRO A 2 -4.58 -20.57 5.12
CA PRO A 2 -5.75 -19.75 4.89
C PRO A 2 -5.40 -18.75 3.76
N SER A 3 -6.32 -18.58 2.84
CA SER A 3 -6.21 -17.58 1.79
C SER A 3 -5.95 -16.21 2.44
N LEU A 4 -5.03 -15.42 1.88
CA LEU A 4 -4.80 -14.03 2.35
C LEU A 4 -6.11 -13.21 2.39
N THR A 5 -7.13 -13.64 1.67
CA THR A 5 -8.47 -13.05 1.67
C THR A 5 -9.28 -13.33 2.94
N GLU A 6 -8.92 -14.33 3.72
CA GLU A 6 -9.67 -14.74 4.92
C GLU A 6 -9.06 -14.19 6.22
N TRP A 7 -7.79 -13.75 6.18
CA TRP A 7 -7.14 -13.22 7.37
C TRP A 7 -7.67 -11.82 7.70
N LYS A 8 -7.99 -11.62 8.97
CA LYS A 8 -8.43 -10.32 9.51
C LYS A 8 -7.66 -10.00 10.77
N VAL A 9 -7.38 -8.71 10.95
CA VAL A 9 -6.86 -8.20 12.22
C VAL A 9 -7.89 -8.47 13.33
N PRO A 10 -7.50 -8.96 14.51
CA PRO A 10 -8.44 -9.11 15.62
C PRO A 10 -9.19 -7.82 15.90
N PRO A 11 -10.53 -7.85 16.14
CA PRO A 11 -11.34 -6.64 16.30
C PRO A 11 -10.82 -5.65 17.35
N ALA A 12 -10.20 -6.15 18.42
CA ALA A 12 -9.62 -5.31 19.47
C ALA A 12 -8.45 -4.44 18.98
N ASN A 13 -7.79 -4.85 17.91
CA ASN A 13 -6.60 -4.15 17.34
C ASN A 13 -6.95 -3.34 16.09
N GLN A 14 -8.18 -3.43 15.61
CA GLN A 14 -8.63 -2.66 14.44
C GLN A 14 -8.81 -1.19 14.80
N PRO A 15 -8.53 -0.25 13.89
CA PRO A 15 -8.79 1.16 14.11
C PRO A 15 -10.31 1.43 14.16
N ARG A 16 -10.70 2.40 15.00
CA ARG A 16 -12.08 2.86 15.13
C ARG A 16 -12.20 4.27 14.58
N ALA A 17 -13.22 4.52 13.77
CA ALA A 17 -13.44 5.82 13.14
C ALA A 17 -13.49 6.99 14.13
N GLY A 18 -14.09 6.79 15.31
CA GLY A 18 -14.22 7.82 16.34
C GLY A 18 -12.91 8.23 17.02
N ASP A 19 -11.82 7.48 16.84
CA ASP A 19 -10.52 7.77 17.45
C ASP A 19 -9.67 8.74 16.61
N TYR A 20 -10.13 9.11 15.41
CA TYR A 20 -9.37 9.92 14.44
C TYR A 20 -10.17 11.13 13.99
N SER A 21 -9.46 12.22 13.66
CA SER A 21 -10.07 13.46 13.14
C SER A 21 -10.34 13.44 11.63
N PHE A 22 -9.91 12.39 10.94
CA PHE A 22 -10.11 12.20 9.50
C PHE A 22 -11.11 11.06 9.23
N ASP A 23 -11.66 11.03 8.01
CA ASP A 23 -12.53 9.93 7.56
C ASP A 23 -11.68 8.66 7.34
N LEU A 24 -11.70 7.77 8.32
CA LEU A 24 -10.87 6.57 8.36
C LEU A 24 -11.13 5.65 7.15
N ASP A 25 -12.39 5.39 6.81
CA ASP A 25 -12.74 4.48 5.71
C ASP A 25 -12.33 5.04 4.36
N ARG A 26 -12.50 6.34 4.15
CA ARG A 26 -12.05 7.02 2.94
C ARG A 26 -10.53 6.98 2.79
N VAL A 27 -9.81 7.25 3.85
CA VAL A 27 -8.34 7.17 3.88
C VAL A 27 -7.86 5.76 3.60
N LEU A 28 -8.44 4.76 4.23
CA LEU A 28 -8.06 3.36 4.01
C LEU A 28 -8.42 2.86 2.60
N ALA A 29 -9.44 3.42 1.96
CA ALA A 29 -9.79 3.09 0.58
C ALA A 29 -8.70 3.50 -0.43
N SER A 30 -7.84 4.47 -0.10
CA SER A 30 -6.70 4.86 -0.94
C SER A 30 -5.52 3.87 -0.89
N VAL A 31 -5.55 2.91 0.03
CA VAL A 31 -4.59 1.80 0.08
C VAL A 31 -5.03 0.71 -0.88
N VAL A 32 -4.17 0.37 -1.80
CA VAL A 32 -4.40 -0.67 -2.82
C VAL A 32 -3.42 -1.82 -2.63
N GLY A 33 -3.85 -3.02 -2.99
CA GLY A 33 -2.95 -4.16 -3.13
C GLY A 33 -2.15 -4.05 -4.42
N LEU A 34 -0.91 -4.51 -4.39
CA LEU A 34 -0.05 -4.57 -5.57
C LEU A 34 0.47 -5.98 -5.73
N HIS A 35 0.33 -6.51 -6.93
CA HIS A 35 0.88 -7.80 -7.33
C HIS A 35 1.69 -7.62 -8.60
N SER A 36 2.91 -8.08 -8.61
CA SER A 36 3.79 -7.97 -9.76
C SER A 36 4.37 -9.31 -10.17
N ILE A 37 4.56 -9.46 -11.47
CA ILE A 37 5.20 -10.61 -12.11
C ILE A 37 6.54 -10.16 -12.64
N ILE A 38 7.58 -10.90 -12.31
CA ILE A 38 8.95 -10.64 -12.70
C ILE A 38 9.42 -11.79 -13.59
N PRO A 39 10.11 -11.51 -14.72
CA PRO A 39 10.67 -12.55 -15.57
C PRO A 39 11.63 -13.46 -14.79
N PRO A 40 11.63 -14.78 -15.02
CA PRO A 40 12.50 -15.70 -14.28
C PRO A 40 14.01 -15.47 -14.53
N ASP A 41 14.36 -14.82 -15.63
CA ASP A 41 15.73 -14.47 -15.99
C ASP A 41 16.17 -13.08 -15.53
N ALA A 42 15.30 -12.37 -14.79
CA ALA A 42 15.65 -11.09 -14.21
C ALA A 42 16.70 -11.23 -13.08
N PHE A 43 17.59 -10.27 -12.95
CA PHE A 43 18.64 -10.29 -11.92
C PHE A 43 18.10 -10.42 -10.49
N SER A 44 16.98 -9.81 -10.21
CA SER A 44 16.36 -9.84 -8.88
C SER A 44 15.50 -11.08 -8.62
N ALA A 45 15.22 -11.91 -9.64
CA ALA A 45 14.32 -13.05 -9.52
C ALA A 45 14.81 -14.12 -8.54
N ASP A 46 16.11 -14.43 -8.55
CA ASP A 46 16.71 -15.44 -7.66
C ASP A 46 16.65 -15.04 -6.18
N THR A 47 16.71 -13.74 -5.90
CA THR A 47 16.76 -13.24 -4.52
C THR A 47 15.38 -12.85 -3.99
N LEU A 48 14.56 -12.22 -4.84
CA LEU A 48 13.29 -11.62 -4.44
C LEU A 48 12.06 -12.36 -4.99
N GLY A 49 12.27 -13.39 -5.82
CA GLY A 49 11.22 -14.18 -6.43
C GLY A 49 10.62 -13.55 -7.68
N THR A 50 9.82 -14.35 -8.39
CA THR A 50 9.15 -14.00 -9.65
C THR A 50 7.72 -13.47 -9.48
N GLU A 51 7.14 -13.66 -8.29
CA GLU A 51 5.86 -13.08 -7.90
C GLU A 51 6.05 -12.30 -6.61
N ARG A 52 5.62 -11.05 -6.61
CA ARG A 52 5.74 -10.16 -5.44
C ARG A 52 4.39 -9.52 -5.16
N ALA A 53 4.04 -9.45 -3.88
CA ALA A 53 2.79 -8.85 -3.45
C ALA A 53 3.03 -7.93 -2.25
N GLY A 54 2.28 -6.85 -2.21
CA GLY A 54 2.35 -5.87 -1.13
C GLY A 54 1.25 -4.83 -1.26
N ASN A 55 1.49 -3.68 -0.69
CA ASN A 55 0.54 -2.57 -0.70
C ASN A 55 1.14 -1.34 -1.38
N GLY A 56 0.27 -0.49 -1.86
CA GLY A 56 0.59 0.86 -2.30
C GLY A 56 -0.46 1.84 -1.82
N VAL A 57 -0.19 3.11 -1.96
CA VAL A 57 -1.13 4.17 -1.60
C VAL A 57 -1.27 5.14 -2.77
N ILE A 58 -2.51 5.51 -3.06
CA ILE A 58 -2.81 6.49 -4.12
C ILE A 58 -2.43 7.88 -3.58
N ILE A 59 -1.53 8.57 -4.25
CA ILE A 59 -1.03 9.90 -3.87
C ILE A 59 -1.43 11.00 -4.85
N ASP A 60 -1.88 10.64 -6.04
CA ASP A 60 -2.41 11.53 -7.08
C ASP A 60 -3.34 10.71 -7.98
N ASP A 61 -3.97 11.34 -8.98
CA ASP A 61 -4.87 10.65 -9.91
C ASP A 61 -4.15 9.48 -10.61
N GLY A 62 -4.56 8.26 -10.25
CA GLY A 62 -3.97 7.03 -10.77
C GLY A 62 -2.49 6.80 -10.43
N LEU A 63 -1.88 7.63 -9.58
CA LEU A 63 -0.48 7.48 -9.18
C LEU A 63 -0.38 6.80 -7.82
N VAL A 64 0.32 5.68 -7.79
CA VAL A 64 0.48 4.83 -6.61
C VAL A 64 1.93 4.87 -6.12
N LEU A 65 2.10 5.22 -4.84
CA LEU A 65 3.37 5.11 -4.13
C LEU A 65 3.48 3.72 -3.49
N THR A 66 4.58 3.05 -3.70
CA THR A 66 4.86 1.73 -3.15
C THR A 66 6.33 1.59 -2.76
N ILE A 67 6.75 0.40 -2.39
CA ILE A 67 8.16 0.10 -2.13
C ILE A 67 8.81 -0.45 -3.40
N GLY A 68 10.03 0.01 -3.69
CA GLY A 68 10.70 -0.23 -4.97
C GLY A 68 10.92 -1.70 -5.31
N TYR A 69 11.22 -2.56 -4.32
CA TYR A 69 11.47 -3.98 -4.59
C TYR A 69 10.26 -4.70 -5.19
N LEU A 70 9.05 -4.22 -4.95
CA LEU A 70 7.83 -4.82 -5.52
C LEU A 70 7.76 -4.66 -7.04
N ILE A 71 8.36 -3.62 -7.58
CA ILE A 71 8.26 -3.27 -9.01
C ILE A 71 9.56 -3.37 -9.78
N THR A 72 10.68 -3.65 -9.10
CA THR A 72 11.97 -3.81 -9.76
C THR A 72 11.94 -4.96 -10.76
N GLU A 73 12.25 -4.67 -12.03
CA GLU A 73 12.24 -5.61 -13.14
C GLU A 73 10.86 -6.25 -13.43
N ALA A 74 9.76 -5.63 -12.95
CA ALA A 74 8.43 -6.16 -13.16
C ALA A 74 8.01 -6.09 -14.64
N GLU A 75 7.57 -7.22 -15.18
CA GLU A 75 6.95 -7.33 -16.50
C GLU A 75 5.48 -6.93 -16.49
N ALA A 76 4.77 -7.27 -15.40
CA ALA A 76 3.39 -6.91 -15.18
C ALA A 76 3.17 -6.46 -13.74
N VAL A 77 2.32 -5.46 -13.58
CA VAL A 77 1.88 -4.95 -12.26
C VAL A 77 0.37 -4.85 -12.24
N TRP A 78 -0.25 -5.41 -11.22
CA TRP A 78 -1.69 -5.38 -10.99
C TRP A 78 -2.01 -4.64 -9.71
N LEU A 79 -2.95 -3.69 -9.78
CA LEU A 79 -3.44 -2.90 -8.66
C LEU A 79 -4.82 -3.39 -8.26
N HIS A 80 -4.99 -3.74 -6.99
CA HIS A 80 -6.21 -4.28 -6.42
C HIS A 80 -6.82 -3.27 -5.46
N ALA A 81 -7.98 -2.73 -5.81
CA ALA A 81 -8.74 -1.89 -4.89
C ALA A 81 -9.43 -2.74 -3.80
N GLY A 82 -9.71 -2.12 -2.66
CA GLY A 82 -10.35 -2.82 -1.54
C GLY A 82 -11.76 -3.34 -1.81
N ASP A 83 -12.43 -2.81 -2.84
CA ASP A 83 -13.75 -3.26 -3.31
C ASP A 83 -13.70 -4.42 -4.34
N GLY A 84 -12.51 -4.94 -4.64
CA GLY A 84 -12.30 -6.06 -5.54
C GLY A 84 -12.03 -5.67 -7.00
N ARG A 85 -12.06 -4.37 -7.35
CA ARG A 85 -11.64 -3.93 -8.69
C ARG A 85 -10.15 -4.14 -8.89
N VAL A 86 -9.77 -4.55 -10.09
CA VAL A 86 -8.38 -4.78 -10.47
C VAL A 86 -8.07 -4.00 -11.74
N VAL A 87 -6.99 -3.24 -11.74
CA VAL A 87 -6.49 -2.55 -12.93
C VAL A 87 -5.01 -2.85 -13.13
N GLU A 88 -4.58 -2.84 -14.38
CA GLU A 88 -3.17 -2.94 -14.71
C GLU A 88 -2.46 -1.63 -14.36
N GLY A 89 -1.22 -1.74 -13.90
CA GLY A 89 -0.34 -0.62 -13.61
C GLY A 89 0.94 -0.69 -14.44
N HIS A 90 1.58 0.46 -14.60
CA HIS A 90 2.88 0.59 -15.22
C HIS A 90 3.89 1.12 -14.20
N ALA A 91 4.97 0.38 -13.98
CA ALA A 91 6.06 0.83 -13.13
C ALA A 91 6.77 2.02 -13.76
N LEU A 92 6.70 3.19 -13.12
CA LEU A 92 7.36 4.40 -13.60
C LEU A 92 8.84 4.42 -13.23
N GLY A 93 9.18 3.89 -12.08
CA GLY A 93 10.54 3.84 -11.59
C GLY A 93 10.59 3.69 -10.07
N PHE A 94 11.81 3.58 -9.56
CA PHE A 94 12.05 3.56 -8.12
C PHE A 94 13.33 4.33 -7.76
N ASP A 95 13.37 4.81 -6.53
CA ASP A 95 14.54 5.47 -5.97
C ASP A 95 15.27 4.52 -5.01
N ALA A 96 16.48 4.13 -5.37
CA ALA A 96 17.29 3.20 -4.56
C ALA A 96 17.71 3.80 -3.21
N VAL A 97 17.77 5.12 -3.08
CA VAL A 97 18.16 5.80 -1.84
C VAL A 97 17.03 5.75 -0.81
N THR A 98 15.81 6.12 -1.20
CA THR A 98 14.63 6.11 -0.31
C THR A 98 13.95 4.75 -0.25
N GLY A 99 14.11 3.91 -1.26
CA GLY A 99 13.42 2.64 -1.41
C GLY A 99 11.99 2.76 -1.95
N PHE A 100 11.52 3.96 -2.29
CA PHE A 100 10.19 4.15 -2.85
C PHE A 100 10.12 3.81 -4.34
N GLY A 101 8.95 3.36 -4.77
CA GLY A 101 8.61 3.14 -6.16
C GLY A 101 7.29 3.82 -6.53
N LEU A 102 7.12 4.11 -7.81
CA LEU A 102 5.91 4.72 -8.37
C LEU A 102 5.32 3.84 -9.45
N VAL A 103 4.00 3.70 -9.41
CA VAL A 103 3.21 2.95 -10.40
C VAL A 103 2.10 3.85 -10.91
N GLN A 104 1.95 3.92 -12.23
CA GLN A 104 0.82 4.58 -12.87
C GLN A 104 -0.26 3.54 -13.18
N ALA A 105 -1.47 3.77 -12.70
CA ALA A 105 -2.62 2.96 -13.10
C ALA A 105 -2.96 3.21 -14.58
N LEU A 106 -3.15 2.14 -15.33
CA LEU A 106 -3.53 2.19 -16.76
C LEU A 106 -5.04 2.17 -16.96
N GLY A 107 -5.79 1.93 -15.88
CA GLY A 107 -7.24 1.99 -15.83
C GLY A 107 -7.70 2.95 -14.73
N ARG A 108 -9.03 3.15 -14.65
CA ARG A 108 -9.62 4.01 -13.63
C ARG A 108 -9.76 3.26 -12.32
N LEU A 109 -9.15 3.78 -11.27
CA LEU A 109 -9.34 3.29 -9.90
C LEU A 109 -10.52 3.98 -9.21
N ASP A 110 -10.82 5.23 -9.59
CA ASP A 110 -11.90 6.06 -9.00
C ASP A 110 -11.82 6.11 -7.46
N LEU A 111 -10.60 6.26 -6.96
CA LEU A 111 -10.29 6.36 -5.53
C LEU A 111 -9.63 7.70 -5.25
N ASP A 112 -9.97 8.29 -4.10
CA ASP A 112 -9.40 9.57 -3.69
C ASP A 112 -7.94 9.41 -3.27
N PRO A 113 -7.03 10.26 -3.76
CA PRO A 113 -5.65 10.24 -3.32
C PRO A 113 -5.51 10.75 -1.89
N LEU A 114 -4.54 10.20 -1.16
CA LEU A 114 -4.10 10.75 0.11
C LEU A 114 -3.21 11.96 -0.12
N PRO A 115 -3.43 13.08 0.59
CA PRO A 115 -2.52 14.21 0.53
C PRO A 115 -1.17 13.84 1.17
N ILE A 116 -0.10 14.27 0.55
CA ILE A 116 1.25 14.15 1.12
C ILE A 116 1.41 15.23 2.19
N GLY A 117 1.70 14.82 3.40
CA GLY A 117 1.96 15.69 4.54
C GLY A 117 3.43 15.72 4.95
N SER A 118 3.72 16.40 6.06
CA SER A 118 5.05 16.42 6.65
C SER A 118 5.09 15.52 7.89
N SER A 119 6.01 14.57 7.90
CA SER A 119 6.28 13.73 9.08
C SER A 119 6.96 14.51 10.23
N ALA A 120 7.44 15.72 9.96
CA ALA A 120 8.07 16.57 10.98
C ALA A 120 7.10 16.91 12.12
N ALA A 121 5.80 17.03 11.82
CA ALA A 121 4.77 17.33 12.81
C ALA A 121 4.39 16.12 13.70
N ALA A 122 4.73 14.91 13.30
CA ALA A 122 4.42 13.70 14.06
C ALA A 122 5.27 13.63 15.34
N LYS A 123 4.66 13.21 16.43
CA LYS A 123 5.26 13.15 17.77
C LYS A 123 5.13 11.75 18.36
N VAL A 124 6.04 11.41 19.27
CA VAL A 124 5.87 10.22 20.12
C VAL A 124 4.56 10.35 20.90
N GLY A 125 3.77 9.30 20.92
CA GLY A 125 2.44 9.28 21.52
C GLY A 125 1.29 9.51 20.53
N ASP A 126 1.56 10.02 19.32
CA ASP A 126 0.53 10.20 18.31
C ASP A 126 -0.06 8.85 17.86
N ARG A 127 -1.37 8.83 17.68
CA ARG A 127 -2.09 7.68 17.14
C ARG A 127 -1.92 7.66 15.63
N VAL A 128 -1.59 6.48 15.12
CA VAL A 128 -1.44 6.21 13.69
C VAL A 128 -2.16 4.93 13.32
N VAL A 129 -2.40 4.74 12.05
CA VAL A 129 -2.97 3.51 11.51
C VAL A 129 -1.97 2.87 10.57
N MET A 130 -1.68 1.59 10.77
CA MET A 130 -0.97 0.77 9.79
C MET A 130 -2.02 0.15 8.87
N GLY A 131 -2.16 0.71 7.68
CA GLY A 131 -3.20 0.34 6.73
C GLY A 131 -2.71 -0.69 5.70
N GLY A 132 -3.53 -1.71 5.47
CA GLY A 132 -3.42 -2.63 4.35
C GLY A 132 -4.64 -2.53 3.44
N VAL A 133 -4.56 -3.12 2.25
CA VAL A 133 -5.71 -3.22 1.36
C VAL A 133 -6.84 -4.04 2.01
N GLY A 134 -8.07 -3.54 1.96
CA GLY A 134 -9.24 -4.20 2.54
C GLY A 134 -9.86 -3.48 3.74
N GLY A 135 -9.45 -2.25 4.03
CA GLY A 135 -10.08 -1.39 5.03
C GLY A 135 -9.73 -1.74 6.47
N ARG A 136 -10.62 -1.43 7.41
CA ARG A 136 -10.37 -1.58 8.86
C ARG A 136 -10.01 -2.99 9.29
N THR A 137 -10.60 -4.01 8.67
CA THR A 137 -10.33 -5.41 9.01
C THR A 137 -8.93 -5.88 8.62
N ARG A 138 -8.22 -5.07 7.85
CA ARG A 138 -6.83 -5.29 7.39
C ARG A 138 -5.88 -4.23 7.89
N SER A 139 -6.28 -3.47 8.90
CA SER A 139 -5.52 -2.35 9.43
C SER A 139 -5.39 -2.46 10.93
N VAL A 140 -4.31 -1.92 11.47
CA VAL A 140 -3.97 -1.99 12.89
C VAL A 140 -3.90 -0.59 13.46
N ALA A 141 -4.63 -0.36 14.55
CA ALA A 141 -4.46 0.84 15.37
C ALA A 141 -3.10 0.80 16.07
N SER A 142 -2.32 1.84 15.92
CA SER A 142 -0.93 1.90 16.36
C SER A 142 -0.62 3.25 17.00
N GLN A 143 0.54 3.34 17.62
CA GLN A 143 1.02 4.55 18.26
C GLN A 143 2.51 4.72 18.01
N ILE A 144 2.96 5.96 17.80
CA ILE A 144 4.37 6.27 17.64
C ILE A 144 5.07 6.14 19.00
N VAL A 145 6.05 5.26 19.10
CA VAL A 145 6.82 5.03 20.34
C VAL A 145 8.22 5.66 20.29
N ALA A 146 8.75 5.88 19.09
CA ALA A 146 10.05 6.52 18.89
C ALA A 146 10.07 7.29 17.58
N LYS A 147 10.89 8.34 17.54
CA LYS A 147 11.14 9.13 16.33
C LYS A 147 12.62 9.52 16.30
N GLN A 148 13.25 9.28 15.15
CA GLN A 148 14.62 9.72 14.86
C GLN A 148 14.64 11.05 14.10
#